data_e8362bb3dbf130b46024153f6973592a
#
_entry.id   e8362bb3dbf130b46024153f6973592a
#
_cell.length_a   1.000
_cell.length_b   1.000
_cell.length_c   1.000
_cell.angle_alpha   90.00
_cell.angle_beta   90.00
_cell.angle_gamma   90.00
#
_symmetry.space_group_name_H-M   'P 1'
#
loop_
_entity.id
_entity.type
_entity.pdbx_description
1 polymer ?
#
loop_
_entity_poly.entity_id
_entity_poly.type
_entity_poly.pdbx_seq_one_letter_code
_entity_poly.pdbx_strand_id
1 'polypeptide(L)'
;MKDQVGALNQAGIHAAFLNSSLTVSQYYKALSYARAGRYPIIYVAPERLLSEEFLDFADHVKISMVAVDEAHCVSQWGQDFRPSYLKITEFVSRLRERPVVSAFTATATREVRDDIIRILKLREPKVLTTGFDRPNLYFGVASPRDRYGAVRDYLDAHPGASGIVYCLTRKQVEEVCGKLQRDGFPAVRYHAGLSDGERKKNQDDFIYDRAQIMVATNAFGMGIDKSNVRFVIHYN
;
A
#
# COMPACT_ATOMS: atom_id res chain seq x y z
N MET A 1 -6.39 1.37 1.38
CA MET A 1 -7.60 2.14 1.76
C MET A 1 -8.78 1.27 2.17
N LYS A 2 -9.31 0.35 1.33
CA LYS A 2 -10.50 -0.44 1.68
C LYS A 2 -10.29 -1.25 2.96
N ASP A 3 -9.18 -1.93 3.07
CA ASP A 3 -8.86 -2.78 4.23
C ASP A 3 -8.62 -1.94 5.50
N GLN A 4 -7.92 -0.80 5.37
CA GLN A 4 -7.73 0.16 6.46
C GLN A 4 -9.06 0.70 7.00
N VAL A 5 -9.97 1.09 6.10
CA VAL A 5 -11.32 1.54 6.47
C VAL A 5 -12.12 0.40 7.09
N GLY A 6 -11.97 -0.82 6.55
CA GLY A 6 -12.60 -2.02 7.12
C GLY A 6 -12.15 -2.28 8.56
N ALA A 7 -10.84 -2.24 8.82
CA ALA A 7 -10.27 -2.43 10.15
C ALA A 7 -10.73 -1.35 11.14
N LEU A 8 -10.76 -0.08 10.73
CA LEU A 8 -11.26 1.01 11.56
C LEU A 8 -12.74 0.83 11.93
N ASN A 9 -13.57 0.49 10.95
CA ASN A 9 -15.00 0.26 11.19
C ASN A 9 -15.24 -0.94 12.12
N GLN A 10 -14.45 -2.00 12.00
CA GLN A 10 -14.49 -3.14 12.94
C GLN A 10 -14.08 -2.75 14.37
N ALA A 11 -13.14 -1.81 14.49
CA ALA A 11 -12.73 -1.23 15.78
C ALA A 11 -13.71 -0.17 16.31
N GLY A 12 -14.86 0.05 15.66
CA GLY A 12 -15.86 1.02 16.08
C GLY A 12 -15.58 2.47 15.66
N ILE A 13 -14.54 2.70 14.85
CA ILE A 13 -14.20 4.02 14.33
C ILE A 13 -14.79 4.15 12.92
N HIS A 14 -15.83 4.98 12.77
CA HIS A 14 -16.45 5.18 11.48
C HIS A 14 -15.51 5.91 10.51
N ALA A 15 -15.11 5.23 9.45
CA ALA A 15 -14.26 5.78 8.42
C ALA A 15 -14.84 5.53 7.03
N ALA A 16 -14.48 6.38 6.07
CA ALA A 16 -14.84 6.23 4.66
C ALA A 16 -13.61 6.36 3.77
N PHE A 17 -13.72 5.91 2.53
CA PHE A 17 -12.73 6.16 1.48
C PHE A 17 -13.38 6.75 0.24
N LEU A 18 -12.65 7.65 -0.43
CA LEU A 18 -13.05 8.34 -1.65
C LEU A 18 -11.98 8.12 -2.72
N ASN A 19 -12.21 7.18 -3.61
CA ASN A 19 -11.30 6.85 -4.71
C ASN A 19 -12.07 6.58 -6.02
N SER A 20 -11.36 6.19 -7.07
CA SER A 20 -11.94 5.90 -8.40
C SER A 20 -12.80 4.63 -8.47
N SER A 21 -12.73 3.75 -7.46
CA SER A 21 -13.52 2.51 -7.46
C SER A 21 -14.98 2.70 -7.04
N LEU A 22 -15.33 3.88 -6.50
CA LEU A 22 -16.69 4.20 -6.11
C LEU A 22 -17.52 4.60 -7.33
N THR A 23 -18.77 4.13 -7.38
CA THR A 23 -19.76 4.67 -8.31
C THR A 23 -20.10 6.11 -7.93
N VAL A 24 -20.63 6.87 -8.87
CA VAL A 24 -21.06 8.26 -8.64
C VAL A 24 -22.01 8.37 -7.45
N SER A 25 -23.01 7.49 -7.38
CA SER A 25 -23.97 7.45 -6.27
C SER A 25 -23.30 7.15 -4.92
N GLN A 26 -22.37 6.20 -4.87
CA GLN A 26 -21.62 5.88 -3.65
C GLN A 26 -20.75 7.06 -3.19
N TYR A 27 -20.13 7.75 -4.13
CA TYR A 27 -19.29 8.92 -3.85
C TYR A 27 -20.10 10.05 -3.20
N TYR A 28 -21.22 10.45 -3.81
CA TYR A 28 -22.09 11.50 -3.25
C TYR A 28 -22.70 11.11 -1.89
N LYS A 29 -23.08 9.84 -1.71
CA LYS A 29 -23.58 9.34 -0.43
C LYS A 29 -22.49 9.43 0.65
N ALA A 30 -21.25 9.08 0.32
CA ALA A 30 -20.13 9.19 1.26
C ALA A 30 -19.85 10.64 1.64
N LEU A 31 -19.86 11.58 0.68
CA LEU A 31 -19.71 13.01 0.96
C LEU A 31 -20.84 13.56 1.83
N SER A 32 -22.09 13.18 1.57
CA SER A 32 -23.25 13.59 2.38
C SER A 32 -23.11 13.13 3.84
N TYR A 33 -22.68 11.89 4.06
CA TYR A 33 -22.44 11.39 5.41
C TYR A 33 -21.24 12.06 6.08
N ALA A 34 -20.20 12.38 5.32
CA ALA A 34 -19.06 13.12 5.80
C ALA A 34 -19.45 14.54 6.24
N ARG A 35 -20.27 15.26 5.46
CA ARG A 35 -20.85 16.57 5.83
C ARG A 35 -21.67 16.50 7.13
N ALA A 36 -22.39 15.40 7.32
CA ALA A 36 -23.16 15.18 8.55
C ALA A 36 -22.28 14.77 9.75
N GLY A 37 -20.96 14.81 9.63
CA GLY A 37 -20.01 14.49 10.71
C GLY A 37 -19.95 13.00 11.07
N ARG A 38 -20.46 12.10 10.22
CA ARG A 38 -20.50 10.65 10.52
C ARG A 38 -19.14 9.98 10.41
N TYR A 39 -18.19 10.59 9.70
CA TYR A 39 -16.87 10.04 9.46
C TYR A 39 -15.78 10.95 10.03
N PRO A 40 -15.23 10.65 11.21
CA PRO A 40 -14.09 11.37 11.73
C PRO A 40 -12.81 11.19 10.90
N ILE A 41 -12.74 10.09 10.10
CA ILE A 41 -11.60 9.78 9.24
C ILE A 41 -12.08 9.50 7.82
N ILE A 42 -11.48 10.19 6.85
CA ILE A 42 -11.78 10.00 5.43
C ILE A 42 -10.47 9.78 4.68
N TYR A 43 -10.34 8.63 4.04
CA TYR A 43 -9.23 8.33 3.12
C TYR A 43 -9.56 8.85 1.72
N VAL A 44 -8.73 9.72 1.18
CA VAL A 44 -8.96 10.35 -0.12
C VAL A 44 -7.79 10.06 -1.05
N ALA A 45 -8.08 9.62 -2.27
CA ALA A 45 -7.07 9.52 -3.31
C ALA A 45 -6.67 10.93 -3.79
N PRO A 46 -5.37 11.25 -3.94
CA PRO A 46 -4.91 12.59 -4.29
C PRO A 46 -5.56 13.16 -5.56
N GLU A 47 -5.96 12.32 -6.49
CA GLU A 47 -6.65 12.71 -7.73
C GLU A 47 -8.00 13.38 -7.48
N ARG A 48 -8.66 13.07 -6.35
CA ARG A 48 -9.99 13.58 -5.98
C ARG A 48 -9.96 14.91 -5.22
N LEU A 49 -8.81 15.30 -4.67
CA LEU A 49 -8.70 16.45 -3.78
C LEU A 49 -9.14 17.79 -4.41
N LEU A 50 -8.94 17.93 -5.71
CA LEU A 50 -9.26 19.17 -6.45
C LEU A 50 -10.54 19.03 -7.31
N SER A 51 -11.34 17.97 -7.12
CA SER A 51 -12.66 17.91 -7.75
C SER A 51 -13.60 18.95 -7.11
N GLU A 52 -14.50 19.53 -7.92
CA GLU A 52 -15.45 20.56 -7.46
C GLU A 52 -16.27 20.08 -6.25
N GLU A 53 -16.72 18.83 -6.30
CA GLU A 53 -17.54 18.25 -5.23
C GLU A 53 -16.77 18.07 -3.92
N PHE A 54 -15.47 17.72 -4.01
CA PHE A 54 -14.64 17.56 -2.81
C PHE A 54 -14.24 18.91 -2.23
N LEU A 55 -13.96 19.90 -3.07
CA LEU A 55 -13.67 21.27 -2.63
C LEU A 55 -14.89 21.89 -1.97
N ASP A 56 -16.09 21.75 -2.58
CA ASP A 56 -17.33 22.20 -1.96
C ASP A 56 -17.60 21.50 -0.63
N PHE A 57 -17.33 20.19 -0.52
CA PHE A 57 -17.37 19.49 0.78
C PHE A 57 -16.41 20.13 1.79
N ALA A 58 -15.15 20.34 1.39
CA ALA A 58 -14.10 20.86 2.26
C ALA A 58 -14.38 22.30 2.77
N ASP A 59 -15.12 23.10 1.99
CA ASP A 59 -15.55 24.43 2.37
C ASP A 59 -16.63 24.45 3.48
N HIS A 60 -17.33 23.34 3.66
CA HIS A 60 -18.44 23.23 4.61
C HIS A 60 -18.09 22.44 5.88
N VAL A 61 -16.88 21.90 5.97
CA VAL A 61 -16.44 21.13 7.13
C VAL A 61 -15.09 21.64 7.66
N LYS A 62 -14.88 21.53 8.96
CA LYS A 62 -13.58 21.83 9.55
C LYS A 62 -12.67 20.59 9.42
N ILE A 63 -11.62 20.71 8.59
CA ILE A 63 -10.57 19.70 8.48
C ILE A 63 -9.47 20.06 9.48
N SER A 64 -9.34 19.30 10.54
CA SER A 64 -8.36 19.54 11.60
C SER A 64 -6.96 19.02 11.26
N MET A 65 -6.89 17.95 10.47
CA MET A 65 -5.62 17.30 10.12
C MET A 65 -5.66 16.71 8.71
N VAL A 66 -4.55 16.82 8.01
CA VAL A 66 -4.26 16.11 6.76
C VAL A 66 -3.04 15.23 6.97
N ALA A 67 -3.24 13.91 6.94
CA ALA A 67 -2.18 12.94 7.02
C ALA A 67 -1.84 12.43 5.60
N VAL A 68 -0.60 12.61 5.19
CA VAL A 68 -0.08 12.17 3.88
C VAL A 68 0.67 10.87 4.07
N ASP A 69 0.08 9.77 3.63
CA ASP A 69 0.74 8.47 3.59
C ASP A 69 1.57 8.35 2.31
N GLU A 70 2.63 7.52 2.33
CA GLU A 70 3.59 7.37 1.24
C GLU A 70 4.11 8.72 0.72
N ALA A 71 4.43 9.62 1.64
CA ALA A 71 4.80 11.00 1.33
C ALA A 71 6.02 11.12 0.39
N HIS A 72 6.85 10.07 0.27
CA HIS A 72 7.95 10.04 -0.70
C HIS A 72 7.46 10.22 -2.16
N CYS A 73 6.18 9.92 -2.43
CA CYS A 73 5.58 10.13 -3.75
C CYS A 73 5.52 11.60 -4.20
N VAL A 74 5.73 12.59 -3.33
CA VAL A 74 5.80 14.00 -3.72
C VAL A 74 7.13 14.36 -4.37
N SER A 75 8.20 13.60 -4.10
CA SER A 75 9.55 13.87 -4.56
C SER A 75 9.87 13.12 -5.85
N GLN A 76 10.48 13.81 -6.82
CA GLN A 76 11.00 13.18 -8.04
C GLN A 76 12.17 12.23 -7.77
N TRP A 77 12.81 12.38 -6.62
CA TRP A 77 13.90 11.51 -6.15
C TRP A 77 13.37 10.33 -5.32
N GLY A 78 12.06 10.28 -5.07
CA GLY A 78 11.42 9.14 -4.41
C GLY A 78 11.32 7.92 -5.33
N GLN A 79 11.15 6.75 -4.74
CA GLN A 79 11.07 5.49 -5.50
C GLN A 79 9.82 5.40 -6.41
N ASP A 80 8.77 6.17 -6.11
CA ASP A 80 7.47 6.13 -6.82
C ASP A 80 6.87 7.54 -6.88
N PHE A 81 7.47 8.41 -7.71
CA PHE A 81 6.95 9.77 -7.90
C PHE A 81 5.56 9.74 -8.54
N ARG A 82 4.61 10.43 -7.90
CA ARG A 82 3.22 10.57 -8.38
C ARG A 82 2.83 12.04 -8.50
N PRO A 83 2.68 12.56 -9.71
CA PRO A 83 2.29 13.97 -9.92
C PRO A 83 1.01 14.38 -9.19
N SER A 84 0.08 13.44 -8.99
CA SER A 84 -1.16 13.68 -8.25
C SER A 84 -0.93 14.10 -6.78
N TYR A 85 0.19 13.70 -6.17
CA TYR A 85 0.54 14.10 -4.80
C TYR A 85 0.82 15.60 -4.68
N LEU A 86 1.23 16.28 -5.74
CA LEU A 86 1.41 17.73 -5.73
C LEU A 86 0.09 18.48 -5.48
N LYS A 87 -1.05 17.87 -5.84
CA LYS A 87 -2.38 18.40 -5.56
C LYS A 87 -2.68 18.54 -4.07
N ILE A 88 -2.00 17.79 -3.21
CA ILE A 88 -2.18 17.86 -1.75
C ILE A 88 -1.82 19.26 -1.24
N THR A 89 -0.70 19.82 -1.69
CA THR A 89 -0.28 21.17 -1.29
C THR A 89 -1.25 22.24 -1.78
N GLU A 90 -1.73 22.10 -3.01
CA GLU A 90 -2.74 23.00 -3.57
C GLU A 90 -4.05 22.91 -2.77
N PHE A 91 -4.54 21.71 -2.49
CA PHE A 91 -5.72 21.48 -1.66
C PHE A 91 -5.59 22.15 -0.29
N VAL A 92 -4.50 21.88 0.43
CA VAL A 92 -4.26 22.47 1.76
C VAL A 92 -4.22 24.00 1.70
N SER A 93 -3.73 24.59 0.60
CA SER A 93 -3.69 26.05 0.44
C SER A 93 -5.05 26.68 0.16
N ARG A 94 -6.04 25.92 -0.29
CA ARG A 94 -7.41 26.38 -0.56
C ARG A 94 -8.32 26.30 0.65
N LEU A 95 -7.93 25.56 1.69
CA LEU A 95 -8.73 25.45 2.92
C LEU A 95 -8.79 26.79 3.66
N ARG A 96 -9.96 27.14 4.20
CA ARG A 96 -10.17 28.39 4.97
C ARG A 96 -9.23 28.49 6.17
N GLU A 97 -9.07 27.39 6.89
CA GLU A 97 -8.11 27.27 7.98
C GLU A 97 -7.10 26.18 7.62
N ARG A 98 -5.80 26.47 7.79
CA ARG A 98 -4.77 25.48 7.52
C ARG A 98 -4.81 24.40 8.60
N PRO A 99 -5.00 23.12 8.22
CA PRO A 99 -4.96 22.02 9.18
C PRO A 99 -3.54 21.71 9.63
N VAL A 100 -3.41 20.89 10.66
CA VAL A 100 -2.15 20.19 10.94
C VAL A 100 -1.84 19.28 9.76
N VAL A 101 -0.62 19.36 9.21
CA VAL A 101 -0.18 18.49 8.13
C VAL A 101 0.90 17.57 8.66
N SER A 102 0.67 16.27 8.52
CA SER A 102 1.65 15.23 8.84
C SER A 102 1.97 14.41 7.59
N ALA A 103 3.21 13.95 7.49
CA ALA A 103 3.71 13.19 6.37
C ALA A 103 4.40 11.92 6.88
N PHE A 104 4.03 10.77 6.32
CA PHE A 104 4.54 9.46 6.69
C PHE A 104 5.12 8.76 5.47
N THR A 105 6.25 8.11 5.65
CA THR A 105 6.84 7.25 4.63
C THR A 105 7.76 6.22 5.28
N ALA A 106 7.78 5.02 4.73
CA ALA A 106 8.71 3.97 5.16
C ALA A 106 10.10 4.13 4.52
N THR A 107 10.20 4.86 3.39
CA THR A 107 11.40 4.94 2.56
C THR A 107 11.68 6.39 2.18
N ALA A 108 12.58 7.05 2.89
CA ALA A 108 13.01 8.39 2.52
C ALA A 108 14.51 8.56 2.78
N THR A 109 15.26 8.88 1.73
CA THR A 109 16.61 9.43 1.89
C THR A 109 16.52 10.83 2.49
N ARG A 110 17.68 11.41 2.81
CA ARG A 110 17.73 12.78 3.33
C ARG A 110 17.16 13.79 2.34
N GLU A 111 17.49 13.64 1.06
CA GLU A 111 17.01 14.48 -0.04
C GLU A 111 15.49 14.39 -0.19
N VAL A 112 14.94 13.17 -0.16
CA VAL A 112 13.50 12.94 -0.23
C VAL A 112 12.78 13.55 0.97
N ARG A 113 13.33 13.44 2.18
CA ARG A 113 12.78 14.05 3.37
C ARG A 113 12.73 15.58 3.25
N ASP A 114 13.82 16.19 2.80
CA ASP A 114 13.91 17.65 2.64
C ASP A 114 12.93 18.13 1.56
N ASP A 115 12.74 17.35 0.49
CA ASP A 115 11.70 17.57 -0.52
C ASP A 115 10.29 17.49 0.06
N ILE A 116 9.98 16.47 0.88
CA ILE A 116 8.68 16.34 1.54
C ILE A 116 8.36 17.61 2.34
N ILE A 117 9.30 18.07 3.15
CA ILE A 117 9.13 19.27 3.98
C ILE A 117 8.86 20.48 3.09
N ARG A 118 9.65 20.67 2.05
CA ARG A 118 9.57 21.81 1.13
C ARG A 118 8.29 21.80 0.30
N ILE A 119 7.99 20.66 -0.34
CA ILE A 119 6.87 20.53 -1.29
C ILE A 119 5.53 20.59 -0.55
N LEU A 120 5.38 19.88 0.56
CA LEU A 120 4.17 19.93 1.39
C LEU A 120 4.08 21.21 2.23
N LYS A 121 5.08 22.10 2.15
CA LYS A 121 5.16 23.35 2.92
C LYS A 121 4.92 23.12 4.41
N LEU A 122 5.56 22.10 4.99
CA LEU A 122 5.43 21.81 6.41
C LEU A 122 6.03 22.97 7.23
N ARG A 123 5.30 23.41 8.26
CA ARG A 123 5.69 24.53 9.12
C ARG A 123 6.33 23.99 10.39
N GLU A 124 7.60 24.33 10.63
CA GLU A 124 8.37 23.91 11.80
C GLU A 124 8.15 22.42 12.15
N PRO A 125 8.34 21.49 11.18
CA PRO A 125 7.96 20.12 11.40
C PRO A 125 8.84 19.43 12.43
N LYS A 126 8.22 18.68 13.32
CA LYS A 126 8.94 17.68 14.11
C LYS A 126 9.29 16.50 13.23
N VAL A 127 10.58 16.31 12.95
CA VAL A 127 11.05 15.20 12.13
C VAL A 127 11.48 14.05 13.04
N LEU A 128 10.85 12.90 12.84
CA LEU A 128 11.21 11.65 13.50
C LEU A 128 11.72 10.67 12.45
N THR A 129 12.91 10.17 12.63
CA THR A 129 13.49 9.14 11.77
C THR A 129 13.84 7.94 12.65
N THR A 130 13.22 6.80 12.37
CA THR A 130 13.59 5.51 12.97
C THR A 130 14.67 4.86 12.12
N GLY A 131 15.58 4.11 12.73
CA GLY A 131 16.62 3.38 11.99
C GLY A 131 16.02 2.33 11.05
N PHE A 132 16.79 1.97 10.01
CA PHE A 132 16.44 0.89 9.08
C PHE A 132 16.80 -0.50 9.63
N ASP A 133 17.53 -0.55 10.74
CA ASP A 133 17.94 -1.81 11.34
C ASP A 133 16.74 -2.58 11.87
N ARG A 134 16.61 -3.81 11.42
CA ARG A 134 15.55 -4.75 11.77
C ARG A 134 16.20 -6.03 12.29
N PRO A 135 16.58 -6.10 13.57
CA PRO A 135 17.35 -7.23 14.13
C PRO A 135 16.61 -8.57 14.03
N ASN A 136 15.31 -8.54 13.79
CA ASN A 136 14.48 -9.73 13.56
C ASN A 136 14.43 -10.19 12.09
N LEU A 137 15.12 -9.51 11.16
CA LEU A 137 15.18 -9.88 9.75
C LEU A 137 16.59 -10.36 9.39
N TYR A 138 16.64 -11.54 8.80
CA TYR A 138 17.86 -12.07 8.20
C TYR A 138 17.86 -11.77 6.69
N PHE A 139 18.97 -11.23 6.18
CA PHE A 139 19.19 -11.00 4.76
C PHE A 139 20.28 -11.94 4.26
N GLY A 140 19.94 -12.79 3.30
CA GLY A 140 20.85 -13.70 2.66
C GLY A 140 20.90 -13.49 1.15
N VAL A 141 22.06 -13.69 0.53
CA VAL A 141 22.25 -13.71 -0.92
C VAL A 141 22.84 -15.06 -1.31
N ALA A 142 22.21 -15.71 -2.27
CA ALA A 142 22.68 -16.97 -2.83
C ALA A 142 22.72 -16.89 -4.36
N SER A 143 23.68 -17.59 -4.97
CA SER A 143 23.81 -17.70 -6.44
C SER A 143 23.79 -19.16 -6.87
N PRO A 144 22.66 -19.86 -6.70
CA PRO A 144 22.57 -21.28 -7.02
C PRO A 144 22.59 -21.50 -8.55
N ARG A 145 23.14 -22.65 -9.00
CA ARG A 145 23.06 -23.07 -10.40
C ARG A 145 21.62 -23.41 -10.79
N ASP A 146 20.90 -24.11 -9.90
CA ASP A 146 19.47 -24.37 -10.02
C ASP A 146 18.69 -23.48 -9.03
N ARG A 147 18.15 -22.38 -9.55
CA ARG A 147 17.38 -21.42 -8.74
C ARG A 147 16.08 -22.02 -8.22
N TYR A 148 15.40 -22.81 -9.06
CA TYR A 148 14.14 -23.42 -8.63
C TYR A 148 14.37 -24.49 -7.56
N GLY A 149 15.37 -25.34 -7.76
CA GLY A 149 15.76 -26.31 -6.73
C GLY A 149 16.08 -25.66 -5.40
N ALA A 150 16.80 -24.54 -5.40
CA ALA A 150 17.12 -23.82 -4.16
C ALA A 150 15.86 -23.25 -3.47
N VAL A 151 14.87 -22.77 -4.22
CA VAL A 151 13.58 -22.34 -3.64
C VAL A 151 12.83 -23.52 -3.04
N ARG A 152 12.75 -24.64 -3.76
CA ARG A 152 12.09 -25.85 -3.28
C ARG A 152 12.76 -26.38 -2.01
N ASP A 153 14.08 -26.50 -2.01
CA ASP A 153 14.84 -26.99 -0.85
C ASP A 153 14.66 -26.09 0.39
N TYR A 154 14.56 -24.76 0.16
CA TYR A 154 14.20 -23.81 1.23
C TYR A 154 12.80 -24.06 1.80
N LEU A 155 11.81 -24.29 0.91
CA LEU A 155 10.43 -24.54 1.32
C LEU A 155 10.28 -25.88 2.06
N ASP A 156 10.98 -26.93 1.59
CA ASP A 156 11.03 -28.24 2.25
C ASP A 156 11.65 -28.17 3.65
N ALA A 157 12.65 -27.30 3.84
CA ALA A 157 13.28 -27.06 5.12
C ALA A 157 12.40 -26.22 6.08
N HIS A 158 11.36 -25.53 5.58
CA HIS A 158 10.47 -24.67 6.36
C HIS A 158 8.99 -25.02 6.15
N PRO A 159 8.56 -26.24 6.46
CA PRO A 159 7.20 -26.69 6.19
C PRO A 159 6.17 -25.84 6.93
N GLY A 160 5.10 -25.46 6.23
CA GLY A 160 4.02 -24.66 6.79
C GLY A 160 4.30 -23.15 6.91
N ALA A 161 5.51 -22.69 6.58
CA ALA A 161 5.81 -21.27 6.59
C ALA A 161 5.11 -20.53 5.43
N SER A 162 4.46 -19.42 5.74
CA SER A 162 3.91 -18.51 4.72
C SER A 162 4.97 -17.55 4.21
N GLY A 163 5.01 -17.33 2.89
CA GLY A 163 5.98 -16.41 2.31
C GLY A 163 5.67 -15.97 0.88
N ILE A 164 6.53 -15.10 0.37
CA ILE A 164 6.37 -14.49 -0.95
C ILE A 164 7.61 -14.80 -1.78
N VAL A 165 7.40 -15.23 -3.04
CA VAL A 165 8.44 -15.37 -4.05
C VAL A 165 8.23 -14.30 -5.12
N TYR A 166 9.10 -13.30 -5.14
CA TYR A 166 9.06 -12.24 -6.14
C TYR A 166 9.82 -12.64 -7.40
N CYS A 167 9.16 -12.49 -8.55
CA CYS A 167 9.73 -12.70 -9.86
C CYS A 167 9.73 -11.39 -10.67
N LEU A 168 10.69 -11.21 -11.57
CA LEU A 168 10.82 -10.02 -12.42
C LEU A 168 9.69 -9.92 -13.46
N THR A 169 9.25 -11.05 -14.02
CA THR A 169 8.30 -11.08 -15.13
C THR A 169 7.06 -11.91 -14.81
N ARG A 170 5.94 -11.57 -15.48
CA ARG A 170 4.70 -12.35 -15.41
C ARG A 170 4.92 -13.82 -15.81
N LYS A 171 5.73 -14.04 -16.87
CA LYS A 171 6.07 -15.39 -17.35
C LYS A 171 6.77 -16.21 -16.25
N GLN A 172 7.73 -15.63 -15.55
CA GLN A 172 8.39 -16.31 -14.43
C GLN A 172 7.43 -16.61 -13.28
N VAL A 173 6.50 -15.70 -12.97
CA VAL A 173 5.46 -15.94 -11.95
C VAL A 173 4.65 -17.18 -12.32
N GLU A 174 4.18 -17.27 -13.56
CA GLU A 174 3.40 -18.41 -14.05
C GLU A 174 4.21 -19.72 -13.97
N GLU A 175 5.46 -19.67 -14.43
CA GLU A 175 6.35 -20.85 -14.45
C GLU A 175 6.66 -21.33 -13.03
N VAL A 176 7.09 -20.44 -12.13
CA VAL A 176 7.48 -20.80 -10.77
C VAL A 176 6.26 -21.27 -9.97
N CYS A 177 5.14 -20.56 -10.06
CA CYS A 177 3.91 -20.99 -9.39
C CYS A 177 3.44 -22.37 -9.87
N GLY A 178 3.44 -22.61 -11.18
CA GLY A 178 3.05 -23.91 -11.75
C GLY A 178 4.00 -25.04 -11.37
N LYS A 179 5.30 -24.78 -11.20
CA LYS A 179 6.26 -25.76 -10.67
C LYS A 179 5.98 -26.09 -9.22
N LEU A 180 5.80 -25.09 -8.37
CA LEU A 180 5.50 -25.26 -6.95
C LEU A 180 4.20 -26.06 -6.73
N GLN A 181 3.15 -25.74 -7.50
CA GLN A 181 1.88 -26.49 -7.42
C GLN A 181 2.04 -27.96 -7.83
N ARG A 182 2.85 -28.26 -8.86
CA ARG A 182 3.13 -29.66 -9.26
C ARG A 182 3.94 -30.43 -8.21
N ASP A 183 4.81 -29.72 -7.48
CA ASP A 183 5.58 -30.29 -6.39
C ASP A 183 4.78 -30.37 -5.08
N GLY A 184 3.47 -30.00 -5.10
CA GLY A 184 2.55 -30.14 -3.98
C GLY A 184 2.50 -28.96 -3.01
N PHE A 185 3.19 -27.86 -3.31
CA PHE A 185 3.12 -26.66 -2.46
C PHE A 185 1.83 -25.88 -2.71
N PRO A 186 1.14 -25.39 -1.64
CA PRO A 186 -0.06 -24.57 -1.77
C PRO A 186 0.33 -23.13 -2.18
N ALA A 187 0.62 -22.94 -3.47
CA ALA A 187 1.06 -21.69 -4.05
C ALA A 187 -0.02 -21.05 -4.92
N VAL A 188 -0.10 -19.72 -4.88
CA VAL A 188 -0.95 -18.89 -5.75
C VAL A 188 -0.11 -17.81 -6.42
N ARG A 189 -0.60 -17.29 -7.55
CA ARG A 189 0.10 -16.29 -8.36
C ARG A 189 -0.54 -14.92 -8.28
N TYR A 190 0.27 -13.87 -8.45
CA TYR A 190 -0.25 -12.50 -8.50
C TYR A 190 0.60 -11.62 -9.44
N HIS A 191 -0.04 -11.05 -10.46
CA HIS A 191 0.56 -10.06 -11.35
C HIS A 191 -0.53 -9.27 -12.11
N ALA A 192 -0.17 -8.14 -12.67
CA ALA A 192 -1.10 -7.22 -13.33
C ALA A 192 -1.78 -7.79 -14.60
N GLY A 193 -1.34 -8.94 -15.12
CA GLY A 193 -1.98 -9.63 -16.25
C GLY A 193 -3.18 -10.50 -15.88
N LEU A 194 -3.41 -10.77 -14.60
CA LEU A 194 -4.58 -11.51 -14.12
C LEU A 194 -5.83 -10.62 -14.11
N SER A 195 -7.01 -11.23 -14.20
CA SER A 195 -8.27 -10.53 -14.00
C SER A 195 -8.40 -10.02 -12.55
N ASP A 196 -9.20 -8.97 -12.34
CA ASP A 196 -9.44 -8.42 -11.00
C ASP A 196 -10.02 -9.46 -10.04
N GLY A 197 -10.91 -10.31 -10.53
CA GLY A 197 -11.51 -11.40 -9.76
C GLY A 197 -10.48 -12.43 -9.31
N GLU A 198 -9.57 -12.83 -10.22
CA GLU A 198 -8.52 -13.80 -9.92
C GLU A 198 -7.47 -13.20 -8.96
N ARG A 199 -7.07 -11.94 -9.18
CA ARG A 199 -6.16 -11.24 -8.25
C ARG A 199 -6.73 -11.20 -6.84
N LYS A 200 -8.01 -10.82 -6.73
CA LYS A 200 -8.69 -10.76 -5.42
C LYS A 200 -8.76 -12.13 -4.78
N LYS A 201 -9.18 -13.16 -5.52
CA LYS A 201 -9.26 -14.52 -5.01
C LYS A 201 -7.90 -15.02 -4.50
N ASN A 202 -6.84 -14.88 -5.30
CA ASN A 202 -5.51 -15.35 -4.94
C ASN A 202 -4.93 -14.57 -3.75
N GLN A 203 -5.22 -13.27 -3.64
CA GLN A 203 -4.87 -12.45 -2.48
C GLN A 203 -5.61 -12.93 -1.23
N ASP A 204 -6.92 -13.16 -1.32
CA ASP A 204 -7.73 -13.67 -0.21
C ASP A 204 -7.26 -15.08 0.21
N ASP A 205 -6.91 -15.95 -0.74
CA ASP A 205 -6.41 -17.28 -0.45
C ASP A 205 -5.07 -17.22 0.32
N PHE A 206 -4.21 -16.28 -0.02
CA PHE A 206 -2.96 -16.06 0.72
C PHE A 206 -3.19 -15.41 2.10
N ILE A 207 -4.02 -14.39 2.18
CA ILE A 207 -4.29 -13.68 3.46
C ILE A 207 -4.93 -14.61 4.49
N TYR A 208 -5.87 -15.46 4.06
CA TYR A 208 -6.61 -16.38 4.94
C TYR A 208 -5.98 -17.78 5.06
N ASP A 209 -4.69 -17.92 4.75
CA ASP A 209 -3.91 -19.16 4.90
C ASP A 209 -4.43 -20.37 4.08
N ARG A 210 -5.26 -20.15 3.07
CA ARG A 210 -5.64 -21.19 2.10
C ARG A 210 -4.51 -21.51 1.10
N ALA A 211 -3.64 -20.52 0.88
CA ALA A 211 -2.36 -20.69 0.20
C ALA A 211 -1.24 -20.15 1.09
N GLN A 212 -0.13 -20.91 1.16
CA GLN A 212 1.03 -20.52 1.99
C GLN A 212 2.04 -19.69 1.22
N ILE A 213 2.09 -19.85 -0.12
CA ILE A 213 3.12 -19.24 -0.96
C ILE A 213 2.44 -18.32 -1.97
N MET A 214 2.82 -17.06 -1.96
CA MET A 214 2.47 -16.12 -3.01
C MET A 214 3.63 -15.97 -3.98
N VAL A 215 3.43 -16.32 -5.26
CA VAL A 215 4.40 -16.02 -6.32
C VAL A 215 3.94 -14.80 -7.08
N ALA A 216 4.72 -13.73 -7.08
CA ALA A 216 4.24 -12.46 -7.58
C ALA A 216 5.30 -11.61 -8.28
N THR A 217 4.83 -10.65 -9.09
CA THR A 217 5.64 -9.48 -9.45
C THR A 217 5.54 -8.41 -8.36
N ASN A 218 6.30 -7.32 -8.49
CA ASN A 218 6.22 -6.15 -7.60
C ASN A 218 4.82 -5.48 -7.53
N ALA A 219 3.88 -5.91 -8.38
CA ALA A 219 2.48 -5.49 -8.28
C ALA A 219 1.77 -5.99 -7.01
N PHE A 220 2.33 -7.01 -6.33
CA PHE A 220 1.88 -7.50 -5.04
C PHE A 220 2.78 -6.95 -3.93
N GLY A 221 2.21 -6.48 -2.84
CA GLY A 221 2.99 -6.10 -1.65
C GLY A 221 2.57 -4.77 -1.03
N MET A 222 2.24 -3.75 -1.80
CA MET A 222 1.77 -2.48 -1.23
C MET A 222 0.39 -2.65 -0.57
N GLY A 223 0.33 -2.41 0.75
CA GLY A 223 -0.92 -2.49 1.51
C GLY A 223 -1.39 -3.89 1.89
N ILE A 224 -0.55 -4.91 1.79
CA ILE A 224 -0.83 -6.26 2.28
C ILE A 224 -0.46 -6.33 3.76
N ASP A 225 -1.45 -6.53 4.60
CA ASP A 225 -1.27 -6.76 6.04
C ASP A 225 -1.47 -8.26 6.33
N LYS A 226 -0.36 -9.00 6.35
CA LYS A 226 -0.32 -10.41 6.74
C LYS A 226 0.81 -10.63 7.74
N SER A 227 0.46 -10.83 8.99
CA SER A 227 1.38 -10.87 10.12
C SER A 227 2.29 -12.11 10.17
N ASN A 228 1.91 -13.18 9.46
CA ASN A 228 2.62 -14.46 9.49
C ASN A 228 3.48 -14.74 8.25
N VAL A 229 3.86 -13.72 7.47
CA VAL A 229 4.88 -13.87 6.42
C VAL A 229 6.24 -14.11 7.09
N ARG A 230 6.88 -15.23 6.79
CA ARG A 230 8.14 -15.65 7.41
C ARG A 230 9.34 -15.52 6.49
N PHE A 231 9.13 -15.51 5.18
CA PHE A 231 10.21 -15.33 4.20
C PHE A 231 9.74 -14.51 3.00
N VAL A 232 10.71 -13.86 2.40
CA VAL A 232 10.59 -13.23 1.08
C VAL A 232 11.79 -13.68 0.24
N ILE A 233 11.53 -14.28 -0.90
CA ILE A 233 12.57 -14.73 -1.84
C ILE A 233 12.47 -13.87 -3.10
N HIS A 234 13.56 -13.22 -3.49
CA HIS A 234 13.70 -12.57 -4.79
C HIS A 234 14.30 -13.56 -5.79
N TYR A 235 13.47 -14.04 -6.69
CA TYR A 235 13.83 -15.03 -7.73
C TYR A 235 14.36 -14.31 -8.99
N ASN A 236 15.58 -13.73 -8.89
CA ASN A 236 16.19 -12.90 -9.94
C ASN A 236 17.38 -13.59 -10.59
#